data_c42e74dbb78f7e451aeb7e803e89edf3
#
_entry.id   c42e74dbb78f7e451aeb7e803e89edf3
#
_cell.length_a   1.000
_cell.length_b   1.000
_cell.length_c   1.000
_cell.angle_alpha   90.00
_cell.angle_beta   90.00
_cell.angle_gamma   90.00
#
_symmetry.space_group_name_H-M   'P 1'
#
loop_
_entity.id
_entity.type
_entity.pdbx_description
1 polymer ?
#
loop_
_entity_poly.entity_id
_entity_poly.type
_entity_poly.pdbx_seq_one_letter_code
_entity_poly.pdbx_strand_id
1 'polypeptide(L)'
;KIAGLLGGHGGLMIDSGRLSAVLAMGRILCRLSEKVKFNMVVTGLERLSGIAPEMNAVIALREDDAEIASSLVAEEAKRICDEYEDPEKNLTIAFEKYCGKEPDTMLDEKSSRALERVLYLMPFGVTKRDWQEKETVLCSNNTVEILLKDDCFEVETMVRSPWDAVKEELVERMKLLMELCGAELTVKDSFSGWPYRKNSPLRELCFEAYREMTGRELKTEKENACAETGIILGALPDMDCIAIAPLSKGAHTPKEYLDLCSVKPFWEFLLLLLRKMCEE
;
A
#
# COMPACT_ATOMS: atom_id res chain seq x y z
N LYS A 1 12.09 14.35 -8.78
CA LYS A 1 11.67 14.20 -7.39
C LYS A 1 10.16 14.41 -7.27
N ILE A 2 9.49 13.53 -6.54
CA ILE A 2 8.09 13.68 -6.12
C ILE A 2 8.10 13.73 -4.61
N ALA A 3 7.41 14.69 -4.00
CA ALA A 3 7.35 14.84 -2.55
C ALA A 3 6.09 15.59 -2.12
N GLY A 4 5.85 15.62 -0.80
CA GLY A 4 4.75 16.36 -0.21
C GLY A 4 3.41 15.64 -0.19
N LEU A 5 3.36 14.37 -0.60
CA LEU A 5 2.17 13.54 -0.53
C LEU A 5 1.85 13.16 0.93
N LEU A 6 0.58 12.92 1.21
CA LEU A 6 0.12 12.57 2.55
C LEU A 6 0.63 11.20 3.01
N GLY A 7 0.83 10.27 2.08
CA GLY A 7 1.15 8.90 2.43
C GLY A 7 0.05 8.25 3.28
N GLY A 8 0.36 7.22 4.06
CA GLY A 8 -0.57 6.61 5.01
C GLY A 8 -0.53 5.10 5.01
N HIS A 9 -1.31 4.48 5.91
CA HIS A 9 -1.34 3.03 6.07
C HIS A 9 -1.85 2.32 4.81
N GLY A 10 -1.06 1.38 4.28
CA GLY A 10 -1.34 0.68 3.02
C GLY A 10 -2.55 -0.28 3.03
N GLY A 11 -3.20 -0.48 4.16
CA GLY A 11 -4.46 -1.21 4.29
C GLY A 11 -5.61 -0.25 4.62
N LEU A 12 -5.55 0.44 5.77
CA LEU A 12 -6.63 1.29 6.29
C LEU A 12 -6.89 2.53 5.42
N MET A 13 -5.86 3.08 4.78
CA MET A 13 -5.95 4.31 4.00
C MET A 13 -5.83 4.10 2.49
N ILE A 14 -5.77 2.86 2.05
CA ILE A 14 -5.59 2.54 0.61
C ILE A 14 -6.77 3.03 -0.24
N ASP A 15 -7.93 3.18 0.37
CA ASP A 15 -9.18 3.63 -0.26
C ASP A 15 -9.46 5.13 -0.05
N SER A 16 -8.54 5.88 0.52
CA SER A 16 -8.75 7.30 0.84
C SER A 16 -8.47 8.27 -0.32
N GLY A 17 -8.28 7.76 -1.53
CA GLY A 17 -8.00 8.58 -2.72
C GLY A 17 -6.60 9.19 -2.77
N ARG A 18 -5.68 8.73 -1.92
CA ARG A 18 -4.30 9.23 -1.87
C ARG A 18 -3.48 8.75 -3.05
N LEU A 19 -2.60 9.60 -3.52
CA LEU A 19 -1.63 9.26 -4.56
C LEU A 19 -0.40 8.58 -3.95
N SER A 20 0.12 7.56 -4.62
CA SER A 20 1.45 7.02 -4.35
C SER A 20 2.50 7.71 -5.21
N ALA A 21 3.61 8.13 -4.61
CA ALA A 21 4.74 8.67 -5.35
C ALA A 21 5.32 7.69 -6.38
N VAL A 22 5.19 6.38 -6.13
CA VAL A 22 5.61 5.33 -7.08
C VAL A 22 4.77 5.36 -8.35
N LEU A 23 3.43 5.42 -8.21
CA LEU A 23 2.53 5.50 -9.37
C LEU A 23 2.75 6.79 -10.16
N ALA A 24 2.89 7.92 -9.46
CA ALA A 24 3.16 9.20 -10.11
C ALA A 24 4.51 9.20 -10.86
N MET A 25 5.55 8.59 -10.28
CA MET A 25 6.84 8.41 -10.93
C MET A 25 6.72 7.54 -12.18
N GLY A 26 6.02 6.40 -12.08
CA GLY A 26 5.74 5.53 -13.23
C GLY A 26 5.04 6.26 -14.36
N ARG A 27 4.02 7.08 -14.09
CA ARG A 27 3.32 7.91 -15.07
C ARG A 27 4.27 8.87 -15.79
N ILE A 28 5.10 9.58 -15.04
CA ILE A 28 6.06 10.56 -15.58
C ILE A 28 7.10 9.87 -16.45
N LEU A 29 7.70 8.78 -15.99
CA LEU A 29 8.71 8.04 -16.73
C LEU A 29 8.14 7.44 -18.01
N CYS A 30 6.93 6.86 -17.93
CA CYS A 30 6.25 6.31 -19.10
C CYS A 30 5.92 7.40 -20.15
N ARG A 31 5.47 8.57 -19.69
CA ARG A 31 5.24 9.72 -20.60
C ARG A 31 6.52 10.23 -21.25
N LEU A 32 7.60 10.28 -20.46
CA LEU A 32 8.91 10.69 -20.95
C LEU A 32 9.44 9.75 -22.03
N SER A 33 9.30 8.44 -21.80
CA SER A 33 9.80 7.39 -22.70
C SER A 33 9.12 7.32 -24.08
N GLU A 34 7.98 8.01 -24.26
CA GLU A 34 7.33 8.12 -25.56
C GLU A 34 8.20 8.89 -26.58
N LYS A 35 9.01 9.84 -26.13
CA LYS A 35 9.78 10.74 -27.01
C LYS A 35 11.26 10.81 -26.67
N VAL A 36 11.66 10.44 -25.47
CA VAL A 36 13.04 10.56 -24.98
C VAL A 36 13.56 9.18 -24.58
N LYS A 37 14.76 8.84 -25.05
CA LYS A 37 15.48 7.67 -24.58
C LYS A 37 16.28 8.03 -23.35
N PHE A 38 16.16 7.23 -22.30
CA PHE A 38 16.91 7.40 -21.07
C PHE A 38 17.30 6.06 -20.44
N ASN A 39 18.29 6.11 -19.59
CA ASN A 39 18.70 5.00 -18.75
C ASN A 39 18.41 5.36 -17.27
N MET A 40 17.82 4.45 -16.52
CA MET A 40 17.66 4.61 -15.09
C MET A 40 19.02 4.44 -14.40
N VAL A 41 19.36 5.41 -13.57
CA VAL A 41 20.65 5.43 -12.88
C VAL A 41 20.45 5.07 -11.41
N VAL A 42 19.60 5.83 -10.72
CA VAL A 42 19.23 5.60 -9.33
C VAL A 42 17.73 5.79 -9.22
N THR A 43 17.10 4.85 -8.58
CA THR A 43 15.76 5.01 -8.03
C THR A 43 15.71 4.26 -6.74
N GLY A 44 14.90 4.71 -5.80
CA GLY A 44 14.75 4.02 -4.55
C GLY A 44 13.55 4.52 -3.78
N LEU A 45 12.98 3.59 -3.07
CA LEU A 45 11.98 3.79 -2.06
C LEU A 45 12.41 2.94 -0.87
N GLU A 46 12.76 3.58 0.24
CA GLU A 46 13.02 2.86 1.49
C GLU A 46 11.75 2.14 1.94
N ARG A 47 11.93 1.01 2.63
CA ARG A 47 10.80 0.16 3.07
C ARG A 47 9.79 0.96 3.87
N LEU A 48 8.55 0.94 3.39
CA LEU A 48 7.41 1.61 4.02
C LEU A 48 6.30 0.60 4.31
N SER A 49 5.66 0.74 5.47
CA SER A 49 4.44 -0.03 5.76
C SER A 49 3.20 0.59 5.13
N GLY A 50 3.35 1.61 4.30
CA GLY A 50 2.27 2.46 3.80
C GLY A 50 2.43 2.96 2.37
N ILE A 51 1.53 3.85 1.97
CA ILE A 51 1.51 4.54 0.68
C ILE A 51 2.71 5.49 0.63
N ALA A 52 3.52 5.42 -0.43
CA ALA A 52 4.75 6.18 -0.58
C ALA A 52 4.46 7.71 -0.66
N PRO A 53 4.93 8.52 0.31
CA PRO A 53 4.73 9.95 0.31
C PRO A 53 5.73 10.71 -0.56
N GLU A 54 6.84 10.08 -0.91
CA GLU A 54 7.88 10.67 -1.77
C GLU A 54 8.63 9.59 -2.54
N MET A 55 9.22 9.98 -3.66
CA MET A 55 10.10 9.15 -4.46
C MET A 55 11.09 9.99 -5.25
N ASN A 56 12.31 9.51 -5.38
CA ASN A 56 13.35 10.10 -6.22
C ASN A 56 13.76 9.12 -7.31
N ALA A 57 14.07 9.64 -8.50
CA ALA A 57 14.71 8.89 -9.56
C ALA A 57 15.77 9.76 -10.23
N VAL A 58 16.89 9.15 -10.63
CA VAL A 58 17.91 9.77 -11.46
C VAL A 58 17.95 9.02 -12.79
N ILE A 59 17.89 9.76 -13.88
CA ILE A 59 17.97 9.22 -15.23
C ILE A 59 19.11 9.88 -16.00
N ALA A 60 19.75 9.12 -16.87
CA ALA A 60 20.70 9.62 -17.84
C ALA A 60 20.04 9.70 -19.22
N LEU A 61 20.11 10.87 -19.85
CA LEU A 61 19.58 11.12 -21.19
C LEU A 61 20.56 11.95 -22.00
N ARG A 62 20.34 12.08 -23.32
CA ARG A 62 21.16 12.93 -24.17
C ARG A 62 20.92 14.39 -23.85
N GLU A 63 21.95 15.21 -23.92
CA GLU A 63 21.86 16.66 -23.67
C GLU A 63 20.83 17.32 -24.60
N ASP A 64 20.80 16.92 -25.88
CA ASP A 64 19.86 17.44 -26.89
C ASP A 64 18.38 17.15 -26.52
N ASP A 65 18.11 16.13 -25.70
CA ASP A 65 16.77 15.73 -25.28
C ASP A 65 16.32 16.41 -23.95
N ALA A 66 17.20 17.17 -23.30
CA ALA A 66 16.96 17.74 -21.97
C ALA A 66 15.77 18.72 -21.95
N GLU A 67 15.64 19.58 -22.95
CA GLU A 67 14.53 20.54 -23.05
C GLU A 67 13.19 19.83 -23.30
N ILE A 68 13.20 18.82 -24.17
CA ILE A 68 12.01 18.00 -24.45
C ILE A 68 11.59 17.25 -23.20
N ALA A 69 12.55 16.65 -22.50
CA ALA A 69 12.31 15.95 -21.24
C ALA A 69 11.69 16.87 -20.18
N SER A 70 12.26 18.06 -20.00
CA SER A 70 11.75 19.05 -19.06
C SER A 70 10.33 19.47 -19.37
N SER A 71 10.01 19.71 -20.65
CA SER A 71 8.66 20.07 -21.09
C SER A 71 7.65 18.95 -20.82
N LEU A 72 7.99 17.70 -21.14
CA LEU A 72 7.11 16.54 -20.94
C LEU A 72 6.86 16.29 -19.46
N VAL A 73 7.89 16.37 -18.63
CA VAL A 73 7.75 16.22 -17.19
C VAL A 73 6.89 17.33 -16.60
N ALA A 74 7.08 18.58 -17.01
CA ALA A 74 6.29 19.71 -16.53
C ALA A 74 4.81 19.57 -16.94
N GLU A 75 4.52 19.11 -18.17
CA GLU A 75 3.16 18.86 -18.65
C GLU A 75 2.48 17.77 -17.82
N GLU A 76 3.14 16.63 -17.59
CA GLU A 76 2.55 15.54 -16.83
C GLU A 76 2.47 15.86 -15.33
N ALA A 77 3.45 16.57 -14.79
CA ALA A 77 3.42 17.08 -13.42
C ALA A 77 2.20 17.97 -13.17
N LYS A 78 1.92 18.88 -14.13
CA LYS A 78 0.73 19.72 -14.04
C LYS A 78 -0.55 18.89 -14.01
N ARG A 79 -0.68 17.91 -14.91
CA ARG A 79 -1.87 17.01 -14.95
C ARG A 79 -2.06 16.26 -13.63
N ILE A 80 -0.98 15.72 -13.05
CA ILE A 80 -1.03 15.02 -11.77
C ILE A 80 -1.44 15.99 -10.65
N CYS A 81 -0.88 17.19 -10.60
CA CYS A 81 -1.22 18.18 -9.60
C CYS A 81 -2.69 18.62 -9.72
N ASP A 82 -3.18 18.86 -10.94
CA ASP A 82 -4.59 19.24 -11.18
C ASP A 82 -5.54 18.10 -10.76
N GLU A 83 -5.19 16.83 -11.02
CA GLU A 83 -5.99 15.65 -10.69
C GLU A 83 -6.08 15.42 -9.16
N TYR A 84 -5.03 15.74 -8.41
CA TYR A 84 -4.91 15.49 -6.98
C TYR A 84 -4.88 16.76 -6.13
N GLU A 85 -5.37 17.89 -6.65
CA GLU A 85 -5.34 19.20 -5.97
C GLU A 85 -5.94 19.16 -4.56
N ASP A 86 -7.12 18.55 -4.42
CA ASP A 86 -7.83 18.50 -3.14
C ASP A 86 -7.20 17.52 -2.14
N PRO A 87 -6.91 16.25 -2.49
CA PRO A 87 -6.36 15.30 -1.54
C PRO A 87 -4.88 15.52 -1.22
N GLU A 88 -4.09 16.09 -2.15
CA GLU A 88 -2.62 16.18 -2.04
C GLU A 88 -2.11 17.64 -2.15
N LYS A 89 -2.59 18.52 -1.29
CA LYS A 89 -2.34 19.97 -1.33
C LYS A 89 -0.85 20.40 -1.30
N ASN A 90 0.03 19.53 -0.84
CA ASN A 90 1.46 19.81 -0.74
C ASN A 90 2.28 19.05 -1.79
N LEU A 91 1.64 18.40 -2.75
CA LEU A 91 2.33 17.68 -3.81
C LEU A 91 3.25 18.60 -4.60
N THR A 92 4.49 18.18 -4.71
CA THR A 92 5.51 18.82 -5.55
C THR A 92 6.17 17.80 -6.46
N ILE A 93 6.34 18.18 -7.72
CA ILE A 93 7.05 17.38 -8.72
C ILE A 93 8.12 18.28 -9.34
N ALA A 94 9.38 17.91 -9.16
CA ALA A 94 10.53 18.65 -9.65
C ALA A 94 11.37 17.78 -10.62
N PHE A 95 11.82 18.38 -11.70
CA PHE A 95 12.77 17.80 -12.65
C PHE A 95 13.97 18.73 -12.77
N GLU A 96 15.12 18.28 -12.31
CA GLU A 96 16.30 19.11 -12.17
C GLU A 96 17.55 18.34 -12.60
N LYS A 97 18.60 19.10 -12.99
CA LYS A 97 19.90 18.50 -13.27
C LYS A 97 20.45 17.85 -12.00
N TYR A 98 20.85 16.58 -12.09
CA TYR A 98 21.48 15.89 -10.98
C TYR A 98 22.88 16.49 -10.72
N CYS A 99 23.13 16.92 -9.49
CA CYS A 99 24.39 17.51 -9.04
C CYS A 99 25.09 16.67 -7.96
N GLY A 100 24.64 15.43 -7.73
CA GLY A 100 25.26 14.51 -6.79
C GLY A 100 26.53 13.85 -7.35
N LYS A 101 27.08 12.87 -6.60
CA LYS A 101 28.17 12.04 -7.08
C LYS A 101 27.72 11.29 -8.34
N GLU A 102 28.56 11.30 -9.38
CA GLU A 102 28.30 10.54 -10.59
C GLU A 102 28.15 9.05 -10.25
N PRO A 103 27.04 8.42 -10.63
CA PRO A 103 26.82 7.02 -10.30
C PRO A 103 27.79 6.12 -11.09
N ASP A 104 28.29 5.10 -10.44
CA ASP A 104 29.25 4.17 -11.01
C ASP A 104 28.57 3.19 -12.02
N THR A 105 27.23 3.05 -11.95
CA THR A 105 26.44 2.13 -12.77
C THR A 105 25.10 2.75 -13.16
N MET A 106 24.53 2.27 -14.27
CA MET A 106 23.16 2.57 -14.70
C MET A 106 22.56 1.34 -15.38
N LEU A 107 21.24 1.23 -15.36
CA LEU A 107 20.55 0.20 -16.14
C LEU A 107 20.72 0.45 -17.65
N ASP A 108 20.78 -0.63 -18.41
CA ASP A 108 20.67 -0.54 -19.86
C ASP A 108 19.25 -0.07 -20.30
N GLU A 109 19.09 0.24 -21.58
CA GLU A 109 17.81 0.73 -22.12
C GLU A 109 16.68 -0.28 -21.91
N LYS A 110 16.95 -1.59 -22.04
CA LYS A 110 15.95 -2.64 -21.88
C LYS A 110 15.48 -2.75 -20.43
N SER A 111 16.41 -2.80 -19.48
CA SER A 111 16.11 -2.89 -18.05
C SER A 111 15.45 -1.61 -17.52
N SER A 112 15.87 -0.45 -18.02
CA SER A 112 15.22 0.84 -17.71
C SER A 112 13.77 0.86 -18.17
N ARG A 113 13.49 0.34 -19.36
CA ARG A 113 12.13 0.17 -19.90
C ARG A 113 11.30 -0.82 -19.07
N ALA A 114 11.89 -1.92 -18.65
CA ALA A 114 11.21 -2.90 -17.82
C ALA A 114 10.80 -2.28 -16.48
N LEU A 115 11.72 -1.59 -15.80
CA LEU A 115 11.46 -0.93 -14.53
C LEU A 115 10.38 0.17 -14.65
N GLU A 116 10.48 1.04 -15.65
CA GLU A 116 9.46 2.06 -15.96
C GLU A 116 8.07 1.45 -16.06
N ARG A 117 7.92 0.36 -16.83
CA ARG A 117 6.65 -0.34 -17.00
C ARG A 117 6.17 -0.99 -15.72
N VAL A 118 7.07 -1.62 -14.96
CA VAL A 118 6.73 -2.19 -13.64
C VAL A 118 6.18 -1.11 -12.72
N LEU A 119 6.83 0.05 -12.62
CA LEU A 119 6.38 1.15 -11.76
C LEU A 119 5.01 1.70 -12.15
N TYR A 120 4.71 1.73 -13.45
CA TYR A 120 3.44 2.28 -13.95
C TYR A 120 2.30 1.27 -13.98
N LEU A 121 2.59 0.02 -14.36
CA LEU A 121 1.58 -1.01 -14.57
C LEU A 121 1.30 -1.85 -13.31
N MET A 122 2.16 -1.78 -12.29
CA MET A 122 1.91 -2.46 -11.03
C MET A 122 0.57 -1.97 -10.45
N PRO A 123 -0.40 -2.84 -10.22
CA PRO A 123 -1.66 -2.45 -9.60
C PRO A 123 -1.41 -1.69 -8.30
N PHE A 124 -2.07 -0.56 -8.13
CA PHE A 124 -2.01 0.25 -6.91
C PHE A 124 -3.41 0.56 -6.42
N GLY A 125 -3.60 0.57 -5.12
CA GLY A 125 -4.87 0.93 -4.52
C GLY A 125 -5.83 -0.26 -4.44
N VAL A 126 -7.11 0.05 -4.43
CA VAL A 126 -8.18 -0.95 -4.38
C VAL A 126 -8.34 -1.63 -5.75
N THR A 127 -8.15 -2.93 -5.78
CA THR A 127 -8.29 -3.74 -7.00
C THR A 127 -9.61 -4.51 -7.08
N LYS A 128 -10.27 -4.73 -5.93
CA LYS A 128 -11.58 -5.39 -5.87
C LYS A 128 -12.37 -4.90 -4.66
N ARG A 129 -13.69 -4.69 -4.85
CA ARG A 129 -14.64 -4.35 -3.79
C ARG A 129 -15.70 -5.45 -3.63
N ASP A 130 -16.33 -5.47 -2.47
CA ASP A 130 -17.49 -6.33 -2.25
C ASP A 130 -18.66 -5.86 -3.13
N TRP A 131 -19.36 -6.81 -3.71
CA TRP A 131 -20.48 -6.49 -4.61
C TRP A 131 -21.76 -6.11 -3.87
N GLN A 132 -21.91 -6.54 -2.61
CA GLN A 132 -23.04 -6.18 -1.76
C GLN A 132 -22.75 -4.91 -0.95
N GLU A 133 -21.58 -4.86 -0.35
CA GLU A 133 -21.11 -3.75 0.48
C GLU A 133 -20.00 -2.99 -0.25
N LYS A 134 -20.37 -2.12 -1.17
CA LYS A 134 -19.44 -1.44 -2.10
C LYS A 134 -18.31 -0.65 -1.41
N GLU A 135 -18.53 -0.24 -0.16
CA GLU A 135 -17.50 0.43 0.66
C GLU A 135 -16.44 -0.55 1.21
N THR A 136 -16.74 -1.86 1.22
CA THR A 136 -15.80 -2.86 1.72
C THR A 136 -14.74 -3.21 0.67
N VAL A 137 -13.49 -2.98 1.00
CA VAL A 137 -12.33 -3.37 0.18
C VAL A 137 -12.07 -4.86 0.33
N LEU A 138 -12.16 -5.61 -0.78
CA LEU A 138 -11.83 -7.04 -0.81
C LEU A 138 -10.40 -7.32 -1.25
N CYS A 139 -9.81 -6.45 -2.04
CA CYS A 139 -8.41 -6.62 -2.44
C CYS A 139 -7.77 -5.27 -2.72
N SER A 140 -6.54 -5.14 -2.28
CA SER A 140 -5.70 -3.99 -2.58
C SER A 140 -4.25 -4.40 -2.78
N ASN A 141 -3.50 -3.54 -3.45
CA ASN A 141 -2.06 -3.67 -3.59
C ASN A 141 -1.37 -2.32 -3.37
N ASN A 142 -0.16 -2.36 -2.80
CA ASN A 142 0.65 -1.19 -2.57
C ASN A 142 2.14 -1.53 -2.69
N THR A 143 2.90 -0.74 -3.45
CA THR A 143 4.36 -0.86 -3.50
C THR A 143 4.96 -0.30 -2.23
N VAL A 144 5.81 -1.08 -1.57
CA VAL A 144 6.35 -0.78 -0.24
C VAL A 144 7.86 -0.55 -0.25
N GLU A 145 8.58 -1.04 -1.25
CA GLU A 145 10.03 -0.91 -1.33
C GLU A 145 10.53 -0.99 -2.78
N ILE A 146 11.55 -0.22 -3.10
CA ILE A 146 12.29 -0.32 -4.36
C ILE A 146 13.77 -0.24 -4.02
N LEU A 147 14.51 -1.30 -4.28
CA LEU A 147 15.92 -1.41 -3.95
C LEU A 147 16.74 -1.85 -5.17
N LEU A 148 17.94 -1.30 -5.27
CA LEU A 148 18.98 -1.89 -6.12
C LEU A 148 19.73 -2.93 -5.29
N LYS A 149 19.64 -4.19 -5.71
CA LYS A 149 20.37 -5.31 -5.11
C LYS A 149 21.25 -5.95 -6.17
N ASP A 150 22.54 -6.05 -5.86
CA ASP A 150 23.52 -6.60 -6.79
C ASP A 150 23.37 -6.00 -8.18
N ASP A 151 22.89 -6.77 -9.16
CA ASP A 151 22.72 -6.38 -10.54
C ASP A 151 21.25 -6.19 -10.96
N CYS A 152 20.30 -6.16 -10.02
CA CYS A 152 18.87 -6.03 -10.32
C CYS A 152 18.14 -5.05 -9.42
N PHE A 153 17.04 -4.49 -9.92
CA PHE A 153 16.06 -3.78 -9.08
C PHE A 153 15.02 -4.75 -8.57
N GLU A 154 14.84 -4.75 -7.26
CA GLU A 154 13.69 -5.40 -6.61
C GLU A 154 12.62 -4.36 -6.31
N VAL A 155 11.39 -4.65 -6.73
CA VAL A 155 10.20 -3.87 -6.41
C VAL A 155 9.30 -4.75 -5.53
N GLU A 156 9.26 -4.45 -4.24
CA GLU A 156 8.40 -5.16 -3.31
C GLU A 156 7.02 -4.53 -3.25
N THR A 157 5.99 -5.36 -3.31
CA THR A 157 4.61 -4.93 -3.24
C THR A 157 3.84 -5.81 -2.26
N MET A 158 2.83 -5.27 -1.61
CA MET A 158 2.02 -5.95 -0.61
C MET A 158 0.57 -6.08 -1.08
N VAL A 159 0.20 -7.30 -1.44
CA VAL A 159 -1.19 -7.65 -1.76
C VAL A 159 -1.93 -7.98 -0.48
N ARG A 160 -3.10 -7.38 -0.28
CA ARG A 160 -3.98 -7.63 0.86
C ARG A 160 -5.36 -8.07 0.40
N SER A 161 -5.86 -9.16 0.97
CA SER A 161 -7.24 -9.61 0.79
C SER A 161 -7.64 -10.49 1.97
N PRO A 162 -8.89 -10.40 2.47
CA PRO A 162 -9.43 -11.37 3.42
C PRO A 162 -9.68 -12.75 2.79
N TRP A 163 -9.68 -12.88 1.46
CA TRP A 163 -9.94 -14.12 0.73
C TRP A 163 -8.69 -14.57 -0.03
N ASP A 164 -8.20 -15.77 0.25
CA ASP A 164 -7.00 -16.32 -0.41
C ASP A 164 -7.18 -16.41 -1.92
N ALA A 165 -8.31 -16.93 -2.41
CA ALA A 165 -8.58 -17.04 -3.85
C ALA A 165 -8.57 -15.68 -4.57
N VAL A 166 -8.97 -14.58 -3.90
CA VAL A 166 -8.94 -13.23 -4.48
C VAL A 166 -7.51 -12.70 -4.52
N LYS A 167 -6.72 -13.01 -3.49
CA LYS A 167 -5.30 -12.67 -3.42
C LYS A 167 -4.51 -13.39 -4.51
N GLU A 168 -4.74 -14.70 -4.66
CA GLU A 168 -4.12 -15.55 -5.67
C GLU A 168 -4.45 -15.07 -7.09
N GLU A 169 -5.71 -14.76 -7.39
CA GLU A 169 -6.15 -14.18 -8.68
C GLU A 169 -5.34 -12.93 -9.04
N LEU A 170 -5.18 -12.01 -8.08
CA LEU A 170 -4.41 -10.79 -8.34
C LEU A 170 -2.93 -11.09 -8.59
N VAL A 171 -2.33 -11.98 -7.80
CA VAL A 171 -0.93 -12.38 -7.94
C VAL A 171 -0.68 -13.04 -9.30
N GLU A 172 -1.57 -13.92 -9.77
CA GLU A 172 -1.46 -14.53 -11.10
C GLU A 172 -1.51 -13.48 -12.21
N ARG A 173 -2.44 -12.52 -12.13
CA ARG A 173 -2.50 -11.41 -13.08
C ARG A 173 -1.24 -10.56 -13.06
N MET A 174 -0.70 -10.30 -11.87
CA MET A 174 0.56 -9.57 -11.72
C MET A 174 1.75 -10.34 -12.31
N LYS A 175 1.81 -11.67 -12.15
CA LYS A 175 2.85 -12.49 -12.79
C LYS A 175 2.86 -12.32 -14.31
N LEU A 176 1.71 -12.49 -14.94
CA LEU A 176 1.57 -12.31 -16.39
C LEU A 176 1.96 -10.89 -16.84
N LEU A 177 1.57 -9.89 -16.05
CA LEU A 177 1.91 -8.50 -16.34
C LEU A 177 3.41 -8.26 -16.24
N MET A 178 4.08 -8.81 -15.21
CA MET A 178 5.53 -8.68 -15.04
C MET A 178 6.30 -9.38 -16.15
N GLU A 179 5.87 -10.55 -16.59
CA GLU A 179 6.44 -11.23 -17.76
C GLU A 179 6.38 -10.34 -19.02
N LEU A 180 5.25 -9.67 -19.27
CA LEU A 180 5.10 -8.73 -20.39
C LEU A 180 6.00 -7.50 -20.24
N CYS A 181 6.33 -7.09 -19.02
CA CYS A 181 7.27 -6.01 -18.73
C CYS A 181 8.75 -6.45 -18.86
N GLY A 182 9.01 -7.75 -18.95
CA GLY A 182 10.37 -8.30 -18.94
C GLY A 182 10.95 -8.42 -17.52
N ALA A 183 10.10 -8.53 -16.52
CA ALA A 183 10.44 -8.73 -15.10
C ALA A 183 9.92 -10.09 -14.60
N GLU A 184 10.47 -10.55 -13.49
CA GLU A 184 10.01 -11.76 -12.79
C GLU A 184 9.29 -11.37 -11.49
N LEU A 185 8.22 -12.11 -11.15
CA LEU A 185 7.51 -11.95 -9.89
C LEU A 185 7.66 -13.20 -9.03
N THR A 186 8.13 -13.02 -7.81
CA THR A 186 8.18 -14.05 -6.77
C THR A 186 7.25 -13.69 -5.61
N VAL A 187 6.65 -14.68 -4.97
CA VAL A 187 5.81 -14.50 -3.78
C VAL A 187 6.62 -14.87 -2.54
N LYS A 188 6.65 -13.95 -1.56
CA LYS A 188 7.29 -14.16 -0.25
C LYS A 188 6.26 -13.91 0.85
N ASP A 189 6.46 -14.52 2.01
CA ASP A 189 5.74 -14.24 3.26
C ASP A 189 4.20 -14.26 3.12
N SER A 190 3.67 -15.22 2.35
CA SER A 190 2.23 -15.39 2.17
C SER A 190 1.61 -16.07 3.38
N PHE A 191 0.49 -15.54 3.86
CA PHE A 191 -0.34 -16.12 4.92
C PHE A 191 -1.81 -16.04 4.54
N SER A 192 -2.66 -16.83 5.22
CA SER A 192 -4.09 -16.93 4.93
C SER A 192 -4.82 -15.61 5.19
N GLY A 193 -5.89 -15.38 4.45
CA GLY A 193 -6.79 -14.27 4.69
C GLY A 193 -7.63 -14.47 5.96
N TRP A 194 -8.33 -13.42 6.37
CA TRP A 194 -9.30 -13.45 7.46
C TRP A 194 -10.67 -12.96 6.97
N PRO A 195 -11.45 -13.87 6.35
CA PRO A 195 -12.77 -13.51 5.84
C PRO A 195 -13.75 -13.21 6.98
N TYR A 196 -14.64 -12.25 6.74
CA TYR A 196 -15.70 -11.93 7.70
C TYR A 196 -16.61 -13.15 7.93
N ARG A 197 -16.63 -13.65 9.17
CA ARG A 197 -17.48 -14.76 9.60
C ARG A 197 -18.87 -14.24 9.94
N LYS A 198 -19.90 -14.62 9.16
CA LYS A 198 -21.29 -14.15 9.39
C LYS A 198 -21.80 -14.56 10.76
N ASN A 199 -21.62 -15.81 11.14
CA ASN A 199 -22.02 -16.35 12.44
C ASN A 199 -20.78 -16.49 13.32
N SER A 200 -20.58 -15.55 14.24
CA SER A 200 -19.46 -15.49 15.19
C SER A 200 -20.00 -15.40 16.61
N PRO A 201 -20.05 -16.51 17.35
CA PRO A 201 -20.45 -16.48 18.76
C PRO A 201 -19.60 -15.53 19.60
N LEU A 202 -18.30 -15.52 19.36
CA LEU A 202 -17.39 -14.61 20.06
C LEU A 202 -17.73 -13.13 19.84
N ARG A 203 -18.14 -12.75 18.60
CA ARG A 203 -18.57 -11.39 18.32
C ARG A 203 -19.88 -11.03 19.03
N GLU A 204 -20.85 -11.95 19.06
CA GLU A 204 -22.10 -11.72 19.78
C GLU A 204 -21.85 -11.54 21.27
N LEU A 205 -21.00 -12.39 21.86
CA LEU A 205 -20.59 -12.24 23.27
C LEU A 205 -19.89 -10.91 23.53
N CYS A 206 -19.07 -10.46 22.58
CA CYS A 206 -18.42 -9.15 22.63
C CYS A 206 -19.44 -8.00 22.62
N PHE A 207 -20.50 -8.08 21.80
CA PHE A 207 -21.60 -7.11 21.80
C PHE A 207 -22.34 -7.06 23.13
N GLU A 208 -22.63 -8.21 23.71
CA GLU A 208 -23.29 -8.31 25.01
C GLU A 208 -22.44 -7.70 26.13
N ALA A 209 -21.16 -8.07 26.19
CA ALA A 209 -20.23 -7.52 27.19
C ALA A 209 -20.09 -6.00 27.06
N TYR A 210 -20.01 -5.48 25.85
CA TYR A 210 -19.90 -4.04 25.65
C TYR A 210 -21.19 -3.28 26.03
N ARG A 211 -22.35 -3.83 25.67
CA ARG A 211 -23.66 -3.28 26.04
C ARG A 211 -23.85 -3.28 27.54
N GLU A 212 -23.47 -4.36 28.22
CA GLU A 212 -23.54 -4.47 29.69
C GLU A 212 -22.68 -3.39 30.36
N MET A 213 -21.43 -3.22 29.87
CA MET A 213 -20.51 -2.28 30.48
C MET A 213 -20.85 -0.81 30.21
N THR A 214 -21.37 -0.50 29.02
CA THR A 214 -21.49 0.90 28.55
C THR A 214 -22.90 1.37 28.31
N GLY A 215 -23.89 0.46 28.23
CA GLY A 215 -25.25 0.76 27.78
C GLY A 215 -25.36 1.12 26.28
N ARG A 216 -24.34 0.94 25.51
CA ARG A 216 -24.25 1.32 24.08
C ARG A 216 -24.03 0.11 23.17
N GLU A 217 -24.45 0.24 21.92
CA GLU A 217 -24.14 -0.76 20.89
C GLU A 217 -22.70 -0.61 20.39
N LEU A 218 -22.01 -1.75 20.29
CA LEU A 218 -20.69 -1.83 19.68
C LEU A 218 -20.83 -1.95 18.14
N LYS A 219 -20.03 -1.22 17.42
CA LYS A 219 -19.99 -1.32 15.95
C LYS A 219 -18.84 -2.23 15.52
N THR A 220 -19.08 -2.98 14.46
CA THR A 220 -18.02 -3.75 13.76
C THR A 220 -17.61 -3.05 12.49
N GLU A 221 -16.34 -3.15 12.19
CA GLU A 221 -15.75 -2.71 10.92
C GLU A 221 -15.10 -3.93 10.24
N LYS A 222 -15.10 -3.94 8.92
CA LYS A 222 -14.40 -4.91 8.09
C LYS A 222 -13.18 -4.21 7.53
N GLU A 223 -12.00 -4.61 7.96
CA GLU A 223 -10.77 -3.97 7.55
C GLU A 223 -9.97 -4.86 6.59
N ASN A 224 -9.34 -4.23 5.62
CA ASN A 224 -8.40 -4.86 4.71
C ASN A 224 -6.97 -4.84 5.32
N ALA A 225 -6.91 -5.17 6.63
CA ALA A 225 -5.66 -5.11 7.38
C ALA A 225 -5.60 -6.20 8.39
N CYS A 226 -4.97 -7.13 8.61
CA CYS A 226 -4.76 -8.06 9.72
C CYS A 226 -3.94 -9.27 9.30
N ALA A 227 -2.68 -9.18 9.59
CA ALA A 227 -1.74 -10.25 9.35
C ALA A 227 -1.83 -11.36 10.40
N GLU A 228 -1.89 -11.00 11.69
CA GLU A 228 -1.78 -11.93 12.81
C GLU A 228 -2.97 -12.90 12.84
N THR A 229 -4.19 -12.40 12.65
CA THR A 229 -5.39 -13.23 12.61
C THR A 229 -5.36 -14.21 11.43
N GLY A 230 -4.88 -13.76 10.25
CA GLY A 230 -4.72 -14.65 9.10
C GLY A 230 -3.71 -15.76 9.35
N ILE A 231 -2.60 -15.48 10.01
CA ILE A 231 -1.59 -16.48 10.40
C ILE A 231 -2.20 -17.52 11.37
N ILE A 232 -2.95 -17.05 12.38
CA ILE A 232 -3.62 -17.93 13.35
C ILE A 232 -4.64 -18.83 12.63
N LEU A 233 -5.47 -18.26 11.76
CA LEU A 233 -6.48 -19.01 10.99
C LEU A 233 -5.86 -19.97 9.98
N GLY A 234 -4.68 -19.69 9.44
CA GLY A 234 -3.93 -20.64 8.64
C GLY A 234 -3.57 -21.93 9.38
N ALA A 235 -3.33 -21.82 10.69
CA ALA A 235 -3.05 -22.97 11.57
C ALA A 235 -4.34 -23.56 12.19
N LEU A 236 -5.36 -22.76 12.45
CA LEU A 236 -6.61 -23.09 13.13
C LEU A 236 -7.81 -22.54 12.35
N PRO A 237 -8.17 -23.15 11.19
CA PRO A 237 -9.14 -22.57 10.23
C PRO A 237 -10.57 -22.45 10.78
N ASP A 238 -10.93 -23.27 11.76
CA ASP A 238 -12.25 -23.25 12.39
C ASP A 238 -12.38 -22.25 13.56
N MET A 239 -11.29 -21.64 13.96
CA MET A 239 -11.27 -20.69 15.10
C MET A 239 -12.15 -19.48 14.80
N ASP A 240 -12.94 -19.06 15.79
CA ASP A 240 -13.67 -17.79 15.72
C ASP A 240 -12.77 -16.66 16.24
N CYS A 241 -12.55 -15.65 15.42
CA CYS A 241 -11.60 -14.57 15.70
C CYS A 241 -12.25 -13.19 15.55
N ILE A 242 -11.96 -12.31 16.50
CA ILE A 242 -12.24 -10.88 16.44
C ILE A 242 -10.99 -10.09 16.79
N ALA A 243 -10.86 -8.88 16.30
CA ALA A 243 -9.82 -7.94 16.71
C ALA A 243 -10.45 -6.82 17.56
N ILE A 244 -9.90 -6.60 18.74
CA ILE A 244 -10.31 -5.53 19.66
C ILE A 244 -9.06 -4.84 20.19
N ALA A 245 -9.10 -3.51 20.35
CA ALA A 245 -7.97 -2.74 20.84
C ALA A 245 -8.40 -1.46 21.57
N PRO A 246 -7.53 -0.87 22.40
CA PRO A 246 -7.70 0.50 22.83
C PRO A 246 -7.53 1.47 21.65
N LEU A 247 -7.98 2.72 21.81
CA LEU A 247 -7.95 3.71 20.73
C LEU A 247 -6.53 4.10 20.40
N SER A 248 -6.12 3.84 19.17
CA SER A 248 -4.88 4.33 18.56
C SER A 248 -5.17 5.09 17.26
N LYS A 249 -4.28 5.98 16.87
CA LYS A 249 -4.39 6.73 15.61
C LYS A 249 -3.02 6.92 14.98
N GLY A 250 -3.00 7.16 13.68
CA GLY A 250 -1.80 7.43 12.92
C GLY A 250 -0.89 6.22 12.74
N ALA A 251 -1.45 5.02 12.79
CA ALA A 251 -0.70 3.77 12.60
C ALA A 251 0.23 3.83 11.38
N HIS A 252 1.47 3.34 11.55
CA HIS A 252 2.53 3.32 10.53
C HIS A 252 2.98 4.73 10.07
N THR A 253 2.82 5.74 10.92
CA THR A 253 3.35 7.09 10.68
C THR A 253 4.14 7.60 11.89
N PRO A 254 5.03 8.60 11.72
CA PRO A 254 5.71 9.24 12.86
C PRO A 254 4.76 9.93 13.86
N LYS A 255 3.47 10.03 13.54
CA LYS A 255 2.42 10.61 14.38
C LYS A 255 1.55 9.55 15.04
N GLU A 256 1.98 8.31 15.04
CA GLU A 256 1.25 7.23 15.72
C GLU A 256 1.22 7.46 17.22
N TYR A 257 0.04 7.32 17.81
CA TYR A 257 -0.15 7.42 19.25
C TYR A 257 -1.27 6.52 19.76
N LEU A 258 -1.14 6.11 21.03
CA LEU A 258 -2.16 5.43 21.80
C LEU A 258 -2.85 6.42 22.76
N ASP A 259 -4.18 6.47 22.76
CA ASP A 259 -4.93 7.22 23.75
C ASP A 259 -4.94 6.45 25.09
N LEU A 260 -4.14 6.92 26.04
CA LEU A 260 -4.03 6.27 27.34
C LEU A 260 -5.34 6.27 28.14
N CYS A 261 -6.26 7.23 27.89
CA CYS A 261 -7.57 7.24 28.51
C CYS A 261 -8.46 6.07 28.06
N SER A 262 -8.19 5.49 26.89
CA SER A 262 -8.92 4.33 26.37
C SER A 262 -8.43 2.99 26.93
N VAL A 263 -7.23 2.93 27.52
CA VAL A 263 -6.60 1.67 27.94
C VAL A 263 -7.35 1.04 29.13
N LYS A 264 -7.68 1.83 30.14
CA LYS A 264 -8.39 1.30 31.33
C LYS A 264 -9.79 0.78 30.99
N PRO A 265 -10.66 1.52 30.28
CA PRO A 265 -11.96 1.00 29.84
C PRO A 265 -11.83 -0.25 28.96
N PHE A 266 -10.86 -0.28 28.07
CA PHE A 266 -10.59 -1.45 27.24
C PHE A 266 -10.20 -2.68 28.10
N TRP A 267 -9.36 -2.51 29.10
CA TRP A 267 -8.96 -3.58 30.00
C TRP A 267 -10.16 -4.13 30.81
N GLU A 268 -10.99 -3.25 31.34
CA GLU A 268 -12.24 -3.63 32.07
C GLU A 268 -13.19 -4.41 31.16
N PHE A 269 -13.34 -3.95 29.92
CA PHE A 269 -14.12 -4.65 28.88
C PHE A 269 -13.55 -6.04 28.57
N LEU A 270 -12.24 -6.15 28.35
CA LEU A 270 -11.58 -7.42 28.07
C LEU A 270 -11.78 -8.43 29.21
N LEU A 271 -11.66 -7.98 30.47
CA LEU A 271 -11.90 -8.84 31.62
C LEU A 271 -13.35 -9.31 31.70
N LEU A 272 -14.31 -8.45 31.39
CA LEU A 272 -15.74 -8.82 31.36
C LEU A 272 -15.99 -9.85 30.24
N LEU A 273 -15.47 -9.63 29.05
CA LEU A 273 -15.58 -10.57 27.92
C LEU A 273 -15.02 -11.95 28.29
N LEU A 274 -13.81 -12.01 28.88
CA LEU A 274 -13.18 -13.26 29.28
C LEU A 274 -13.98 -14.01 30.34
N ARG A 275 -14.60 -13.29 31.29
CA ARG A 275 -15.49 -13.92 32.28
C ARG A 275 -16.70 -14.56 31.62
N LYS A 276 -17.36 -13.84 30.70
CA LYS A 276 -18.51 -14.38 29.96
C LYS A 276 -18.14 -15.63 29.14
N MET A 277 -16.97 -15.66 28.57
CA MET A 277 -16.46 -16.86 27.84
C MET A 277 -16.24 -18.08 28.76
N CYS A 278 -16.08 -17.87 30.08
CA CYS A 278 -15.95 -18.98 31.04
C CYS A 278 -17.29 -19.45 31.59
N GLU A 279 -18.37 -18.69 31.40
CA GLU A 279 -19.72 -19.00 31.87
C GLU A 279 -20.55 -19.80 30.85
N GLU A 280 -20.13 -19.81 29.58
CA GLU A 280 -20.64 -20.67 28.49
C GLU A 280 -19.91 -22.03 28.45
#